data_73c9404ab403f484531848953f9307e9
#
_entry.id   73c9404ab403f484531848953f9307e9
#
_cell.length_a   1.000
_cell.length_b   1.000
_cell.length_c   1.000
_cell.angle_alpha   90.00
_cell.angle_beta   90.00
_cell.angle_gamma   90.00
#
_symmetry.space_group_name_H-M   'P 1'
#
loop_
_entity.id
_entity.type
_entity.pdbx_description
1 polymer ?
#
loop_
_entity_poly.entity_id
_entity_poly.type
_entity_poly.pdbx_seq_one_letter_code
_entity_poly.pdbx_strand_id
1 'polypeptide(L)'
;ALELRGQGSLCNLFDLSLVARRWQAFNFDATVKVEFDPKNYRQMAGLTNYYDDLCWSWVFVTWDEQRQCRVIEVAQNDFNNYTSFLRDKAPVVPDDVKTVWLRTKVRKQWYSYEYSFDGTTWTDLGLKLDAKILSDDYIVRQYGGFFTGAFVGMAVVDLSGYDRVAK
;
A
#
# COMPACT_ATOMS: atom_id res chain seq x y z
N ALA A 1 -11.37 -4.21 -17.04
CA ALA A 1 -10.61 -4.15 -15.80
C ALA A 1 -9.15 -3.80 -16.11
N LEU A 2 -8.47 -3.13 -15.19
CA LEU A 2 -7.03 -2.89 -15.29
C LEU A 2 -6.31 -4.11 -14.73
N GLU A 3 -5.35 -4.64 -15.48
CA GLU A 3 -4.47 -5.71 -15.05
C GLU A 3 -3.06 -5.15 -14.84
N LEU A 4 -2.49 -5.37 -13.66
CA LEU A 4 -1.13 -4.99 -13.33
C LEU A 4 -0.31 -6.24 -13.03
N ARG A 5 0.94 -6.27 -13.52
CA ARG A 5 1.90 -7.33 -13.17
C ARG A 5 2.80 -6.86 -12.05
N GLY A 6 3.01 -7.71 -11.05
CA GLY A 6 3.93 -7.45 -9.97
C GLY A 6 5.37 -7.32 -10.46
N GLN A 7 6.06 -6.31 -9.94
CA GLN A 7 7.48 -6.03 -10.17
C GLN A 7 8.16 -5.71 -8.84
N GLY A 8 9.18 -4.87 -8.83
CA GLY A 8 9.91 -4.46 -7.65
C GLY A 8 9.06 -3.81 -6.56
N SER A 9 9.66 -3.61 -5.40
CA SER A 9 9.02 -2.99 -4.25
C SER A 9 8.74 -1.49 -4.49
N LEU A 10 7.93 -0.88 -3.63
CA LEU A 10 7.67 0.57 -3.66
C LEU A 10 8.93 1.43 -3.41
N CYS A 11 10.03 0.83 -2.94
CA CYS A 11 11.34 1.47 -2.83
C CYS A 11 12.17 1.40 -4.12
N ASN A 12 11.66 0.81 -5.19
CA ASN A 12 12.38 0.69 -6.45
C ASN A 12 12.12 1.91 -7.33
N LEU A 13 13.17 2.45 -7.94
CA LEU A 13 13.07 3.64 -8.81
C LEU A 13 12.60 3.30 -10.24
N PHE A 14 12.86 2.08 -10.72
CA PHE A 14 12.72 1.76 -12.15
C PHE A 14 11.72 0.62 -12.42
N ASP A 15 11.68 -0.38 -11.56
CA ASP A 15 10.85 -1.59 -11.76
C ASP A 15 9.63 -1.55 -10.82
N LEU A 16 8.86 -0.47 -10.92
CA LEU A 16 7.70 -0.22 -10.07
C LEU A 16 6.40 -0.41 -10.86
N SER A 17 5.53 -1.29 -10.40
CA SER A 17 4.18 -1.44 -10.94
C SER A 17 3.20 -0.58 -10.12
N LEU A 18 3.10 0.68 -10.50
CA LEU A 18 2.27 1.70 -9.83
C LEU A 18 1.47 2.51 -10.87
N VAL A 19 0.16 2.61 -10.66
CA VAL A 19 -0.71 3.55 -11.38
C VAL A 19 -1.35 4.47 -10.36
N ALA A 20 -0.95 5.73 -10.37
CA ALA A 20 -1.33 6.69 -9.35
C ALA A 20 -1.74 8.04 -9.94
N ARG A 21 -2.51 8.79 -9.16
CA ARG A 21 -2.86 10.19 -9.44
C ARG A 21 -2.46 11.07 -8.27
N ARG A 22 -2.11 12.31 -8.55
CA ARG A 22 -1.76 13.30 -7.52
C ARG A 22 -2.96 13.61 -6.62
N TRP A 23 -2.70 13.81 -5.33
CA TRP A 23 -3.70 14.37 -4.43
C TRP A 23 -4.12 15.76 -4.91
N GLN A 24 -5.43 15.97 -4.99
CA GLN A 24 -6.02 17.24 -5.45
C GLN A 24 -6.82 17.92 -4.34
N ALA A 25 -6.91 17.31 -3.16
CA ALA A 25 -7.66 17.83 -2.04
C ALA A 25 -7.03 17.37 -0.71
N PHE A 26 -7.32 18.09 0.36
CA PHE A 26 -6.92 17.72 1.72
C PHE A 26 -7.91 16.78 2.41
N ASN A 27 -9.11 16.62 1.84
CA ASN A 27 -10.12 15.68 2.31
C ASN A 27 -10.65 14.90 1.13
N PHE A 28 -10.40 13.59 1.12
CA PHE A 28 -10.92 12.69 0.08
C PHE A 28 -10.90 11.25 0.56
N ASP A 29 -11.68 10.43 -0.12
CA ASP A 29 -11.61 8.98 -0.03
C ASP A 29 -11.16 8.44 -1.39
N ALA A 30 -10.26 7.48 -1.39
CA ALA A 30 -9.87 6.73 -2.58
C ALA A 30 -10.05 5.23 -2.31
N THR A 31 -10.69 4.56 -3.25
CA THR A 31 -11.01 3.14 -3.13
C THR A 31 -10.50 2.38 -4.35
N VAL A 32 -9.94 1.20 -4.11
CA VAL A 32 -9.59 0.24 -5.15
C VAL A 32 -10.29 -1.08 -4.88
N LYS A 33 -10.72 -1.72 -5.96
CA LYS A 33 -11.20 -3.09 -5.96
C LYS A 33 -10.07 -4.01 -6.41
N VAL A 34 -9.67 -4.94 -5.56
CA VAL A 34 -8.52 -5.82 -5.77
C VAL A 34 -9.00 -7.27 -5.92
N GLU A 35 -8.64 -7.90 -7.03
CA GLU A 35 -8.74 -9.35 -7.21
C GLU A 35 -7.32 -9.89 -7.27
N PHE A 36 -6.88 -10.53 -6.18
CA PHE A 36 -5.50 -10.95 -6.03
C PHE A 36 -5.40 -12.20 -5.15
N ASP A 37 -4.62 -13.18 -5.63
CA ASP A 37 -4.41 -14.45 -4.95
C ASP A 37 -2.92 -14.73 -4.75
N PRO A 38 -2.29 -14.05 -3.76
CA PRO A 38 -0.87 -14.23 -3.46
C PRO A 38 -0.59 -15.66 -3.00
N LYS A 39 0.56 -16.21 -3.41
CA LYS A 39 1.02 -17.57 -3.06
C LYS A 39 2.12 -17.55 -1.99
N ASN A 40 2.68 -16.38 -1.71
CA ASN A 40 3.70 -16.17 -0.69
C ASN A 40 3.72 -14.70 -0.25
N TYR A 41 4.41 -14.39 0.85
CA TYR A 41 4.51 -13.06 1.45
C TYR A 41 5.22 -12.00 0.58
N ARG A 42 5.92 -12.42 -0.47
CA ARG A 42 6.61 -11.53 -1.42
C ARG A 42 5.69 -10.96 -2.49
N GLN A 43 4.46 -11.46 -2.55
CA GLN A 43 3.41 -11.02 -3.46
C GLN A 43 2.43 -10.13 -2.72
N MET A 44 2.26 -8.92 -3.18
CA MET A 44 1.45 -7.89 -2.55
C MET A 44 0.71 -7.06 -3.59
N ALA A 45 -0.56 -6.75 -3.34
CA ALA A 45 -1.35 -5.88 -4.20
C ALA A 45 -2.29 -5.00 -3.38
N GLY A 46 -2.36 -3.71 -3.68
CA GLY A 46 -3.22 -2.82 -2.90
C GLY A 46 -3.22 -1.36 -3.30
N LEU A 47 -3.57 -0.52 -2.33
CA LEU A 47 -3.75 0.91 -2.45
C LEU A 47 -2.67 1.65 -1.67
N THR A 48 -1.93 2.51 -2.34
CA THR A 48 -0.84 3.29 -1.73
C THR A 48 -1.14 4.79 -1.70
N ASN A 49 -0.67 5.44 -0.64
CA ASN A 49 -0.37 6.85 -0.59
C ASN A 49 1.15 6.99 -0.76
N TYR A 50 1.58 7.65 -1.81
CA TYR A 50 2.95 7.59 -2.29
C TYR A 50 3.49 8.99 -2.56
N TYR A 51 4.67 9.28 -2.07
CA TYR A 51 5.39 10.50 -2.45
C TYR A 51 6.54 10.17 -3.43
N ASP A 52 7.45 9.30 -2.99
CA ASP A 52 8.57 8.79 -3.76
C ASP A 52 8.97 7.39 -3.24
N ASP A 53 10.09 6.86 -3.71
CA ASP A 53 10.63 5.55 -3.29
C ASP A 53 11.01 5.48 -1.80
N LEU A 54 11.14 6.61 -1.13
CA LEU A 54 11.57 6.72 0.26
C LEU A 54 10.42 6.99 1.24
N CYS A 55 9.34 7.63 0.77
CA CYS A 55 8.20 8.02 1.60
C CYS A 55 6.87 7.56 0.99
N TRP A 56 6.31 6.53 1.57
CA TRP A 56 5.04 5.95 1.15
C TRP A 56 4.37 5.17 2.30
N SER A 57 3.10 4.92 2.12
CA SER A 57 2.31 4.02 2.97
C SER A 57 1.29 3.31 2.10
N TRP A 58 0.97 2.06 2.38
CA TRP A 58 -0.06 1.34 1.66
C TRP A 58 -0.78 0.29 2.48
N VAL A 59 -1.99 -0.02 2.06
CA VAL A 59 -2.78 -1.16 2.50
C VAL A 59 -2.81 -2.18 1.36
N PHE A 60 -2.56 -3.44 1.66
CA PHE A 60 -2.41 -4.46 0.63
C PHE A 60 -2.85 -5.84 1.10
N VAL A 61 -3.21 -6.66 0.13
CA VAL A 61 -3.44 -8.10 0.31
C VAL A 61 -2.12 -8.82 0.09
N THR A 62 -1.78 -9.75 0.98
CA THR A 62 -0.60 -10.60 0.89
C THR A 62 -0.87 -11.98 1.49
N TRP A 63 0.14 -12.84 1.53
CA TRP A 63 0.11 -14.14 2.16
C TRP A 63 0.85 -14.13 3.50
N ASP A 64 0.23 -14.69 4.54
CA ASP A 64 0.87 -14.90 5.83
C ASP A 64 1.39 -16.35 5.91
N GLU A 65 2.71 -16.50 5.95
CA GLU A 65 3.38 -17.80 5.96
C GLU A 65 3.15 -18.59 7.25
N GLN A 66 2.94 -17.92 8.37
CA GLN A 66 2.71 -18.60 9.65
C GLN A 66 1.27 -19.09 9.74
N ARG A 67 0.32 -18.25 9.37
CA ARG A 67 -1.12 -18.58 9.42
C ARG A 67 -1.61 -19.32 8.17
N GLN A 68 -0.78 -19.42 7.12
CA GLN A 68 -1.09 -20.08 5.84
C GLN A 68 -2.41 -19.58 5.24
N CYS A 69 -2.58 -18.27 5.20
CA CYS A 69 -3.78 -17.61 4.68
C CYS A 69 -3.47 -16.24 4.08
N ARG A 70 -4.42 -15.74 3.28
CA ARG A 70 -4.38 -14.36 2.79
C ARG A 70 -4.74 -13.39 3.91
N VAL A 71 -4.04 -12.28 3.98
CA VAL A 71 -4.26 -11.24 4.99
C VAL A 71 -4.23 -9.85 4.37
N ILE A 72 -4.79 -8.88 5.10
CA ILE A 72 -4.68 -7.46 4.77
C ILE A 72 -3.67 -6.84 5.73
N GLU A 73 -2.61 -6.27 5.19
CA GLU A 73 -1.56 -5.62 5.98
C GLU A 73 -1.46 -4.13 5.60
N VAL A 74 -0.91 -3.34 6.50
CA VAL A 74 -0.56 -1.94 6.28
C VAL A 74 0.92 -1.75 6.56
N ALA A 75 1.64 -1.17 5.62
CA ALA A 75 3.05 -0.84 5.79
C ALA A 75 3.32 0.62 5.43
N GLN A 76 4.38 1.15 5.99
CA GLN A 76 4.89 2.49 5.74
C GLN A 76 6.41 2.44 5.62
N ASN A 77 6.94 3.22 4.71
CA ASN A 77 8.35 3.57 4.67
C ASN A 77 8.52 5.07 4.87
N ASP A 78 9.36 5.43 5.81
CA ASP A 78 9.75 6.79 6.13
C ASP A 78 11.27 6.84 6.17
N PHE A 79 11.90 7.19 5.03
CA PHE A 79 13.34 7.26 4.87
C PHE A 79 14.11 6.02 5.36
N ASN A 80 13.78 4.85 4.86
CA ASN A 80 14.33 3.55 5.27
C ASN A 80 13.86 3.04 6.63
N ASN A 81 12.96 3.73 7.30
CA ASN A 81 12.25 3.21 8.46
C ASN A 81 10.99 2.49 8.00
N TYR A 82 11.12 1.22 7.68
CA TYR A 82 9.99 0.38 7.29
C TYR A 82 9.22 -0.07 8.53
N THR A 83 7.90 0.09 8.51
CA THR A 83 7.00 -0.36 9.56
C THR A 83 5.87 -1.19 8.96
N SER A 84 5.67 -2.40 9.47
CA SER A 84 4.48 -3.21 9.26
C SER A 84 3.61 -3.08 10.51
N PHE A 85 2.37 -2.62 10.36
CA PHE A 85 1.56 -2.18 11.50
C PHE A 85 0.71 -3.27 12.12
N LEU A 86 0.15 -4.17 11.32
CA LEU A 86 -0.86 -5.11 11.80
C LEU A 86 -0.26 -6.45 12.21
N ARG A 87 0.66 -6.99 11.43
CA ARG A 87 1.39 -8.24 11.71
C ARG A 87 0.44 -9.40 12.05
N ASP A 88 0.54 -9.95 13.26
CA ASP A 88 -0.30 -11.03 13.78
C ASP A 88 -1.79 -10.63 13.91
N LYS A 89 -2.09 -9.33 13.96
CA LYS A 89 -3.45 -8.77 13.99
C LYS A 89 -4.02 -8.47 12.61
N ALA A 90 -3.28 -8.74 11.55
CA ALA A 90 -3.73 -8.51 10.17
C ALA A 90 -5.03 -9.30 9.90
N PRO A 91 -6.09 -8.65 9.40
CA PRO A 91 -7.35 -9.33 9.08
C PRO A 91 -7.14 -10.43 8.06
N VAL A 92 -7.72 -11.59 8.32
CA VAL A 92 -7.71 -12.72 7.38
C VAL A 92 -8.73 -12.47 6.28
N VAL A 93 -8.32 -12.68 5.04
CA VAL A 93 -9.22 -12.71 3.89
C VAL A 93 -9.78 -14.13 3.76
N PRO A 94 -11.09 -14.36 3.91
CA PRO A 94 -11.69 -15.69 3.77
C PRO A 94 -11.40 -16.32 2.41
N ASP A 95 -11.28 -17.65 2.35
CA ASP A 95 -10.91 -18.36 1.12
C ASP A 95 -11.92 -18.18 -0.02
N ASP A 96 -13.20 -18.04 0.31
CA ASP A 96 -14.29 -17.81 -0.63
C ASP A 96 -14.37 -16.36 -1.13
N VAL A 97 -13.68 -15.41 -0.49
CA VAL A 97 -13.62 -14.02 -0.90
C VAL A 97 -12.58 -13.85 -2.02
N LYS A 98 -13.03 -13.54 -3.22
CA LYS A 98 -12.16 -13.29 -4.39
C LYS A 98 -11.79 -11.82 -4.55
N THR A 99 -12.63 -10.95 -4.05
CA THR A 99 -12.50 -9.50 -4.21
C THR A 99 -12.39 -8.83 -2.85
N VAL A 100 -11.38 -7.98 -2.70
CA VAL A 100 -11.19 -7.12 -1.53
C VAL A 100 -11.26 -5.67 -1.99
N TRP A 101 -12.07 -4.85 -1.33
CA TRP A 101 -12.06 -3.41 -1.50
C TRP A 101 -11.17 -2.80 -0.42
N LEU A 102 -10.24 -1.97 -0.83
CA LEU A 102 -9.32 -1.24 0.03
C LEU A 102 -9.58 0.26 -0.14
N ARG A 103 -9.65 0.99 0.95
CA ARG A 103 -9.90 2.43 0.94
C ARG A 103 -8.95 3.18 1.85
N THR A 104 -8.43 4.31 1.37
CA THR A 104 -7.78 5.31 2.19
C THR A 104 -8.74 6.48 2.41
N LYS A 105 -8.79 6.98 3.63
CA LYS A 105 -9.55 8.18 4.01
C LYS A 105 -8.56 9.24 4.46
N VAL A 106 -8.42 10.29 3.67
CA VAL A 106 -7.54 11.43 3.97
C VAL A 106 -8.37 12.57 4.55
N ARG A 107 -7.95 13.08 5.69
CA ARG A 107 -8.62 14.17 6.42
C ARG A 107 -7.56 15.15 6.94
N LYS A 108 -7.22 16.14 6.11
CA LYS A 108 -6.15 17.13 6.39
C LYS A 108 -4.81 16.43 6.68
N GLN A 109 -4.35 16.53 7.91
CA GLN A 109 -3.09 15.99 8.39
C GLN A 109 -3.11 14.48 8.57
N TRP A 110 -4.29 13.86 8.70
CA TRP A 110 -4.39 12.44 9.05
C TRP A 110 -4.98 11.62 7.92
N TYR A 111 -4.56 10.38 7.82
CA TYR A 111 -5.20 9.39 6.97
C TYR A 111 -5.30 8.03 7.67
N SER A 112 -6.25 7.25 7.23
CA SER A 112 -6.53 5.90 7.71
C SER A 112 -6.81 4.96 6.56
N TYR A 113 -6.84 3.67 6.86
CA TYR A 113 -7.18 2.63 5.90
C TYR A 113 -8.35 1.78 6.40
N GLU A 114 -9.18 1.39 5.45
CA GLU A 114 -10.33 0.52 5.67
C GLU A 114 -10.36 -0.57 4.59
N TYR A 115 -11.03 -1.67 4.90
CA TYR A 115 -11.30 -2.72 3.92
C TYR A 115 -12.76 -3.14 3.93
N SER A 116 -13.17 -3.81 2.86
CA SER A 116 -14.49 -4.43 2.74
C SER A 116 -14.39 -5.69 1.88
N PHE A 117 -15.21 -6.70 2.18
CA PHE A 117 -15.33 -7.91 1.36
C PHE A 117 -16.57 -7.90 0.46
N ASP A 118 -17.48 -6.95 0.66
CA ASP A 118 -18.74 -6.82 -0.10
C ASP A 118 -18.86 -5.47 -0.84
N GLY A 119 -17.90 -4.54 -0.59
CA GLY A 119 -17.91 -3.18 -1.16
C GLY A 119 -18.86 -2.21 -0.47
N THR A 120 -19.60 -2.66 0.55
CA THR A 120 -20.62 -1.86 1.25
C THR A 120 -20.37 -1.76 2.75
N THR A 121 -19.96 -2.85 3.38
CA THR A 121 -19.65 -2.91 4.81
C THR A 121 -18.15 -2.70 5.00
N TRP A 122 -17.76 -1.60 5.63
CA TRP A 122 -16.38 -1.20 5.80
C TRP A 122 -15.89 -1.44 7.22
N THR A 123 -14.67 -1.96 7.34
CA THR A 123 -13.98 -2.17 8.61
C THR A 123 -12.73 -1.30 8.63
N ASP A 124 -12.63 -0.45 9.65
CA ASP A 124 -11.44 0.37 9.91
C ASP A 124 -10.30 -0.51 10.44
N LEU A 125 -9.08 -0.29 9.94
CA LEU A 125 -7.90 -1.03 10.38
C LEU A 125 -7.28 -0.48 11.67
N GLY A 126 -7.90 0.55 12.28
CA GLY A 126 -7.51 1.08 13.58
C GLY A 126 -6.23 1.93 13.55
N LEU A 127 -5.81 2.42 12.38
CA LEU A 127 -4.60 3.21 12.21
C LEU A 127 -4.94 4.66 11.92
N LYS A 128 -4.23 5.58 12.59
CA LYS A 128 -4.26 7.01 12.29
C LYS A 128 -2.85 7.46 11.96
N LEU A 129 -2.59 7.67 10.68
CA LEU A 129 -1.27 7.97 10.14
C LEU A 129 -1.14 9.45 9.82
N ASP A 130 0.06 10.00 10.04
CA ASP A 130 0.34 11.43 9.78
C ASP A 130 0.77 11.62 8.32
N ALA A 131 0.02 12.42 7.58
CA ALA A 131 0.29 12.73 6.18
C ALA A 131 1.52 13.64 5.97
N LYS A 132 2.15 14.13 7.04
CA LYS A 132 3.34 14.98 6.92
C LYS A 132 4.47 14.31 6.15
N ILE A 133 4.65 12.98 6.30
CA ILE A 133 5.70 12.23 5.58
C ILE A 133 5.50 12.22 4.06
N LEU A 134 4.30 12.59 3.62
CA LEU A 134 3.91 12.69 2.20
C LEU A 134 3.87 14.16 1.74
N SER A 135 4.44 15.08 2.52
CA SER A 135 4.45 16.51 2.19
C SER A 135 5.79 16.96 1.63
N ASP A 136 5.73 17.93 0.72
CA ASP A 136 6.93 18.58 0.17
C ASP A 136 7.83 19.14 1.27
N ASP A 137 7.27 19.80 2.27
CA ASP A 137 8.03 20.38 3.38
C ASP A 137 8.82 19.34 4.18
N TYR A 138 8.26 18.16 4.40
CA TYR A 138 8.93 17.08 5.10
C TYR A 138 10.08 16.51 4.28
N ILE A 139 9.83 16.23 3.02
CA ILE A 139 10.79 15.63 2.09
C ILE A 139 11.96 16.59 1.83
N VAL A 140 11.68 17.86 1.57
CA VAL A 140 12.71 18.89 1.30
C VAL A 140 13.66 19.07 2.48
N ARG A 141 13.16 19.03 3.69
CA ARG A 141 14.00 19.13 4.90
C ARG A 141 14.99 17.98 5.04
N GLN A 142 14.64 16.80 4.53
CA GLN A 142 15.46 15.60 4.65
C GLN A 142 16.49 15.46 3.51
N TYR A 143 16.13 15.81 2.27
CA TYR A 143 16.95 15.55 1.09
C TYR A 143 17.29 16.77 0.25
N GLY A 144 16.55 17.85 0.40
CA GLY A 144 16.48 18.91 -0.61
C GLY A 144 15.73 18.40 -1.86
N GLY A 145 15.07 19.22 -2.61
CA GLY A 145 14.79 18.83 -3.95
C GLY A 145 13.36 18.86 -4.43
N PHE A 146 12.59 17.85 -4.62
CA PHE A 146 11.49 17.83 -5.61
C PHE A 146 10.13 18.12 -4.99
N PHE A 147 9.43 19.15 -5.50
CA PHE A 147 8.04 19.46 -5.16
C PHE A 147 7.10 18.65 -6.06
N THR A 148 6.97 17.36 -5.80
CA THR A 148 6.10 16.50 -6.60
C THR A 148 4.70 16.38 -6.02
N GLY A 149 4.54 16.57 -4.71
CA GLY A 149 3.30 16.31 -3.98
C GLY A 149 2.99 14.82 -3.83
N ALA A 150 2.03 14.51 -2.98
CA ALA A 150 1.57 13.15 -2.74
C ALA A 150 0.70 12.61 -3.88
N PHE A 151 0.75 11.28 -4.06
CA PHE A 151 -0.07 10.52 -4.98
C PHE A 151 -0.89 9.47 -4.22
N VAL A 152 -2.01 9.07 -4.79
CA VAL A 152 -2.79 7.91 -4.37
C VAL A 152 -2.98 7.00 -5.58
N GLY A 153 -2.76 5.70 -5.39
CA GLY A 153 -2.83 4.77 -6.51
C GLY A 153 -2.81 3.31 -6.15
N MET A 154 -2.83 2.48 -7.19
CA MET A 154 -2.76 1.04 -7.11
C MET A 154 -1.34 0.59 -7.36
N ALA A 155 -0.86 -0.36 -6.53
CA ALA A 155 0.45 -0.94 -6.69
C ALA A 155 0.39 -2.47 -6.58
N VAL A 156 1.26 -3.13 -7.33
CA VAL A 156 1.46 -4.59 -7.26
C VAL A 156 2.95 -4.87 -7.20
N VAL A 157 3.33 -5.70 -6.23
CA VAL A 157 4.71 -6.10 -5.97
C VAL A 157 4.81 -7.62 -6.06
N ASP A 158 5.83 -8.12 -6.76
CA ASP A 158 6.20 -9.54 -6.78
C ASP A 158 7.72 -9.67 -6.73
N LEU A 159 8.23 -10.00 -5.55
CA LEU A 159 9.65 -10.21 -5.32
C LEU A 159 10.09 -11.67 -5.48
N SER A 160 9.18 -12.58 -5.87
CA SER A 160 9.47 -14.00 -6.00
C SER A 160 10.53 -14.31 -7.07
N GLY A 161 10.69 -13.44 -8.06
CA GLY A 161 11.65 -13.58 -9.14
C GLY A 161 13.09 -13.21 -8.79
N TYR A 162 13.30 -12.46 -7.72
CA TYR A 162 14.64 -11.92 -7.37
C TYR A 162 15.59 -12.97 -6.80
N ASP A 163 15.09 -14.10 -6.28
CA ASP A 163 15.94 -15.21 -5.82
C ASP A 163 16.67 -15.96 -6.96
N ARG A 164 16.28 -15.76 -8.20
CA ARG A 164 16.87 -16.45 -9.37
C ARG A 164 18.15 -15.80 -9.89
N VAL A 165 18.50 -14.64 -9.40
CA VAL A 165 19.64 -13.85 -9.89
C VAL A 165 20.90 -14.07 -9.05
N ALA A 166 20.81 -14.70 -7.89
CA ALA A 166 21.95 -15.02 -7.04
C ALA A 166 22.43 -16.45 -7.29
N LYS A 167 22.99 -16.71 -8.47
CA LYS A 167 23.81 -17.88 -8.76
C LYS A 167 25.11 -17.46 -9.40
#